data_55271d5c07990d6112f4a4c4c282da41
#
_entry.id   55271d5c07990d6112f4a4c4c282da41
#
_cell.length_a   1.000
_cell.length_b   1.000
_cell.length_c   1.000
_cell.angle_alpha   90.00
_cell.angle_beta   90.00
_cell.angle_gamma   90.00
#
_symmetry.space_group_name_H-M   'P 1'
#
loop_
_entity.id
_entity.type
_entity.pdbx_description
1 polymer ?
#
loop_
_entity_poly.entity_id
_entity_poly.type
_entity_poly.pdbx_seq_one_letter_code
_entity_poly.pdbx_strand_id
1 'polypeptide(L)'
;MIEAGYDAGLVTGGRLDGNPALIGHPLMPNTLALCAAPSYIERHGAPHRPDDLVRHACIALPADQHASTWRFVDPDHFTHVVSLQPVYTVNSASMVRAATLAGTGISVLPESYIADALESGELVRILGDYRIDDPDTQLSIVYPNRQFLPARTRSFVEHALYHLGGQKTETNGHYFMREAGTAKRPDVVTGLQ
;
A
#
# COMPACT_ATOMS: atom_id res chain seq x y z
N MET A 1 -10.93 -1.88 -14.99
CA MET A 1 -11.13 -3.05 -14.10
C MET A 1 -12.61 -3.26 -13.79
N ILE A 2 -13.34 -2.28 -13.27
CA ILE A 2 -14.79 -2.41 -13.02
C ILE A 2 -15.61 -2.44 -14.31
N GLU A 3 -15.16 -1.81 -15.38
CA GLU A 3 -15.72 -1.97 -16.74
C GLU A 3 -15.62 -3.40 -17.28
N ALA A 4 -14.77 -4.23 -16.70
CA ALA A 4 -14.61 -5.64 -17.08
C ALA A 4 -15.56 -6.60 -16.34
N GLY A 5 -16.61 -6.09 -15.67
CA GLY A 5 -17.64 -6.91 -15.07
C GLY A 5 -17.35 -7.39 -13.63
N TYR A 6 -16.38 -6.82 -12.95
CA TYR A 6 -16.10 -7.11 -11.54
C TYR A 6 -17.03 -6.30 -10.63
N ASP A 7 -17.53 -6.92 -9.56
CA ASP A 7 -18.39 -6.28 -8.56
C ASP A 7 -17.61 -5.46 -7.52
N ALA A 8 -16.36 -5.82 -7.27
CA ALA A 8 -15.41 -5.09 -6.42
C ALA A 8 -13.97 -5.46 -6.80
N GLY A 9 -13.00 -4.65 -6.40
CA GLY A 9 -11.58 -4.89 -6.66
C GLY A 9 -10.68 -4.29 -5.60
N LEU A 10 -9.50 -4.89 -5.43
CA LEU A 10 -8.41 -4.31 -4.68
C LEU A 10 -7.51 -3.57 -5.64
N VAL A 11 -7.21 -2.32 -5.35
CA VAL A 11 -6.38 -1.47 -6.20
C VAL A 11 -5.33 -0.77 -5.35
N THR A 12 -4.16 -0.56 -5.93
CA THR A 12 -3.15 0.34 -5.39
C THR A 12 -3.14 1.63 -6.20
N GLY A 13 -2.90 2.75 -5.53
CA GLY A 13 -2.78 4.06 -6.16
C GLY A 13 -3.99 4.97 -6.02
N GLY A 14 -3.70 6.27 -6.12
CA GLY A 14 -4.68 7.36 -6.00
C GLY A 14 -5.61 7.54 -7.19
N ARG A 15 -5.65 6.61 -8.16
CA ARG A 15 -6.48 6.70 -9.39
C ARG A 15 -7.98 6.70 -9.18
N LEU A 16 -8.43 6.75 -7.94
CA LEU A 16 -9.86 6.89 -7.60
C LEU A 16 -10.29 8.35 -7.57
N ASP A 17 -9.36 9.27 -7.54
CA ASP A 17 -9.63 10.69 -7.43
C ASP A 17 -10.38 11.18 -8.67
N GLY A 18 -11.67 11.42 -8.48
CA GLY A 18 -12.53 12.04 -9.48
C GLY A 18 -13.44 11.12 -10.28
N ASN A 19 -13.47 9.81 -10.03
CA ASN A 19 -14.49 8.96 -10.68
C ASN A 19 -15.73 8.80 -9.79
N PRO A 20 -16.81 9.58 -10.00
CA PRO A 20 -18.01 9.55 -9.17
C PRO A 20 -18.76 8.22 -9.24
N ALA A 21 -18.43 7.37 -10.22
CA ALA A 21 -19.04 6.04 -10.38
C ALA A 21 -18.45 4.99 -9.45
N LEU A 22 -17.37 5.32 -8.73
CA LEU A 22 -16.66 4.39 -7.84
C LEU A 22 -16.65 4.90 -6.41
N ILE A 23 -16.76 3.96 -5.47
CA ILE A 23 -16.48 4.18 -4.05
C ILE A 23 -15.17 3.46 -3.75
N GLY A 24 -14.23 4.14 -3.11
CA GLY A 24 -12.99 3.58 -2.65
C GLY A 24 -12.83 3.75 -1.14
N HIS A 25 -12.42 2.70 -0.46
CA HIS A 25 -12.06 2.76 0.95
C HIS A 25 -10.62 2.30 1.12
N PRO A 26 -9.77 3.08 1.78
CA PRO A 26 -8.43 2.65 2.13
C PRO A 26 -8.52 1.46 3.08
N LEU A 27 -7.68 0.44 2.83
CA LEU A 27 -7.62 -0.76 3.66
C LEU A 27 -6.47 -0.65 4.66
N MET A 28 -5.26 -0.78 4.19
CA MET A 28 -4.06 -0.77 5.03
C MET A 28 -3.17 0.41 4.66
N PRO A 29 -2.54 1.06 5.64
CA PRO A 29 -1.39 1.89 5.32
C PRO A 29 -0.32 0.96 4.73
N ASN A 30 0.11 1.25 3.51
CA ASN A 30 1.20 0.51 2.89
C ASN A 30 2.50 1.18 3.30
N THR A 31 3.10 0.70 4.39
CA THR A 31 4.43 1.18 4.81
C THR A 31 5.45 0.72 3.78
N LEU A 32 6.17 1.67 3.21
CA LEU A 32 7.23 1.42 2.26
C LEU A 32 8.59 1.47 2.95
N ALA A 33 9.51 0.64 2.51
CA ALA A 33 10.89 0.67 2.90
C ALA A 33 11.80 0.88 1.69
N LEU A 34 12.78 1.76 1.84
CA LEU A 34 13.92 1.84 0.95
C LEU A 34 14.90 0.75 1.37
N CYS A 35 15.30 -0.11 0.45
CA CYS A 35 16.13 -1.25 0.78
C CYS A 35 17.15 -1.59 -0.32
N ALA A 36 18.20 -2.27 0.08
CA ALA A 36 19.20 -2.86 -0.82
C ALA A 36 19.78 -4.13 -0.20
N ALA A 37 20.42 -4.96 -1.02
CA ALA A 37 21.24 -6.06 -0.50
C ALA A 37 22.53 -5.52 0.16
N PRO A 38 23.04 -6.15 1.25
CA PRO A 38 24.30 -5.79 1.87
C PRO A 38 25.46 -5.71 0.87
N SER A 39 25.50 -6.64 -0.08
CA SER A 39 26.53 -6.69 -1.12
C SER A 39 26.55 -5.48 -2.05
N TYR A 40 25.39 -4.82 -2.23
CA TYR A 40 25.33 -3.55 -2.95
C TYR A 40 25.92 -2.42 -2.11
N ILE A 41 25.55 -2.35 -0.84
CA ILE A 41 26.05 -1.32 0.10
C ILE A 41 27.56 -1.42 0.31
N GLU A 42 28.09 -2.62 0.42
CA GLU A 42 29.52 -2.86 0.55
C GLU A 42 30.31 -2.30 -0.65
N ARG A 43 29.75 -2.40 -1.85
CA ARG A 43 30.42 -1.94 -3.09
C ARG A 43 30.24 -0.45 -3.36
N HIS A 44 29.14 0.14 -2.98
CA HIS A 44 28.74 1.48 -3.40
C HIS A 44 28.57 2.47 -2.25
N GLY A 45 28.63 2.02 -0.99
CA GLY A 45 28.29 2.81 0.17
C GLY A 45 26.77 2.92 0.37
N ALA A 46 26.36 3.36 1.54
CA ALA A 46 24.96 3.67 1.83
C ALA A 46 24.68 5.16 1.59
N PRO A 47 23.54 5.53 1.00
CA PRO A 47 23.12 6.93 0.96
C PRO A 47 22.80 7.43 2.38
N HIS A 48 23.22 8.63 2.72
CA HIS A 48 22.97 9.26 4.03
C HIS A 48 21.74 10.17 4.02
N ARG A 49 21.32 10.62 2.85
CA ARG A 49 20.15 11.47 2.64
C ARG A 49 19.51 11.16 1.29
N PRO A 50 18.23 11.54 1.08
CA PRO A 50 17.51 11.26 -0.15
C PRO A 50 18.22 11.73 -1.42
N ASP A 51 18.88 12.90 -1.40
CA ASP A 51 19.57 13.44 -2.56
C ASP A 51 20.77 12.59 -3.04
N ASP A 52 21.33 11.75 -2.17
CA ASP A 52 22.45 10.89 -2.55
C ASP A 52 22.00 9.80 -3.52
N LEU A 53 20.68 9.46 -3.55
CA LEU A 53 20.10 8.44 -4.42
C LEU A 53 20.34 8.69 -5.91
N VAL A 54 20.55 9.94 -6.34
CA VAL A 54 20.88 10.27 -7.74
C VAL A 54 22.21 9.66 -8.21
N ARG A 55 23.06 9.25 -7.28
CA ARG A 55 24.37 8.62 -7.54
C ARG A 55 24.34 7.11 -7.41
N HIS A 56 23.20 6.56 -7.01
CA HIS A 56 23.02 5.12 -6.83
C HIS A 56 22.21 4.50 -7.98
N ALA A 57 22.48 3.24 -8.25
CA ALA A 57 21.63 2.45 -9.12
C ALA A 57 20.28 2.23 -8.42
N CYS A 58 19.20 2.77 -8.98
CA CYS A 58 17.86 2.61 -8.47
C CYS A 58 17.04 1.68 -9.37
N ILE A 59 16.21 0.85 -8.74
CA ILE A 59 15.29 -0.07 -9.40
C ILE A 59 13.87 0.41 -9.09
N ALA A 60 13.05 0.62 -10.12
CA ALA A 60 11.72 1.17 -9.94
C ALA A 60 10.65 0.42 -10.73
N LEU A 61 9.41 0.56 -10.29
CA LEU A 61 8.24 0.27 -11.12
C LEU A 61 8.08 1.38 -12.15
N PRO A 62 7.49 1.09 -13.33
CA PRO A 62 7.23 2.12 -14.32
C PRO A 62 6.35 3.22 -13.74
N ALA A 63 6.81 4.45 -13.80
CA ALA A 63 5.94 5.60 -13.59
C ALA A 63 5.19 5.89 -14.89
N ASP A 64 3.88 6.11 -14.83
CA ASP A 64 3.11 6.56 -15.97
C ASP A 64 3.63 7.95 -16.41
N GLN A 65 4.39 7.99 -17.51
CA GLN A 65 4.81 9.17 -18.29
C GLN A 65 5.79 10.17 -17.66
N HIS A 66 6.29 9.99 -16.43
CA HIS A 66 7.26 10.91 -15.83
C HIS A 66 8.47 10.15 -15.25
N ALA A 67 9.57 10.85 -15.07
CA ALA A 67 10.73 10.31 -14.36
C ALA A 67 10.30 9.73 -13.01
N SER A 68 10.83 8.56 -12.65
CA SER A 68 10.55 7.95 -11.36
C SER A 68 10.92 8.93 -10.25
N THR A 69 9.94 9.40 -9.51
CA THR A 69 10.12 10.39 -8.46
C THR A 69 9.77 9.74 -7.13
N TRP A 70 10.73 9.76 -6.20
CA TRP A 70 10.49 9.29 -4.85
C TRP A 70 10.39 10.46 -3.89
N ARG A 71 9.43 10.39 -2.98
CA ARG A 71 9.19 11.40 -1.95
C ARG A 71 9.52 10.83 -0.59
N PHE A 72 10.30 11.58 0.16
CA PHE A 72 10.71 11.24 1.52
C PHE A 72 10.30 12.37 2.46
N VAL A 73 9.78 12.01 3.62
CA VAL A 73 9.46 12.97 4.69
C VAL A 73 10.40 12.69 5.84
N ASP A 74 11.14 13.70 6.25
CA ASP A 74 12.06 13.61 7.38
C ASP A 74 11.33 13.72 8.73
N PRO A 75 12.02 13.49 9.86
CA PRO A 75 11.43 13.62 11.20
C PRO A 75 10.88 15.01 11.52
N ASP A 76 11.39 16.06 10.87
CA ASP A 76 10.94 17.44 11.02
C ASP A 76 9.78 17.78 10.07
N HIS A 77 9.22 16.77 9.39
CA HIS A 77 8.12 16.88 8.42
C HIS A 77 8.42 17.63 7.12
N PHE A 78 9.69 17.85 6.78
CA PHE A 78 10.05 18.38 5.47
C PHE A 78 10.01 17.29 4.42
N THR A 79 9.52 17.66 3.24
CA THR A 79 9.44 16.74 2.10
C THR A 79 10.64 16.93 1.18
N HIS A 80 11.35 15.84 0.92
CA HIS A 80 12.44 15.73 -0.04
C HIS A 80 11.93 14.97 -1.26
N VAL A 81 12.08 15.57 -2.43
CA VAL A 81 11.63 14.98 -3.71
C VAL A 81 12.84 14.68 -4.57
N VAL A 82 13.06 13.41 -4.88
CA VAL A 82 14.20 12.96 -5.66
C VAL A 82 13.71 12.42 -7.00
N SER A 83 14.15 13.05 -8.08
CA SER A 83 13.92 12.54 -9.44
C SER A 83 15.05 11.59 -9.82
N LEU A 84 14.69 10.37 -10.16
CA LEU A 84 15.63 9.29 -10.42
C LEU A 84 15.63 8.91 -11.90
N GLN A 85 16.77 8.38 -12.33
CA GLN A 85 16.89 7.65 -13.58
C GLN A 85 17.17 6.18 -13.24
N PRO A 86 16.13 5.35 -13.11
CA PRO A 86 16.30 3.95 -12.73
C PRO A 86 17.16 3.21 -13.75
N VAL A 87 18.10 2.41 -13.26
CA VAL A 87 18.91 1.54 -14.13
C VAL A 87 18.13 0.32 -14.59
N TYR A 88 17.05 -0.01 -13.87
CA TYR A 88 16.16 -1.12 -14.17
C TYR A 88 14.72 -0.76 -13.81
N THR A 89 13.83 -0.92 -14.79
CA THR A 89 12.40 -0.63 -14.62
C THR A 89 11.58 -1.84 -15.06
N VAL A 90 10.74 -2.35 -14.17
CA VAL A 90 9.89 -3.52 -14.40
C VAL A 90 8.53 -3.33 -13.75
N ASN A 91 7.50 -3.90 -14.36
CA ASN A 91 6.11 -3.78 -13.95
C ASN A 91 5.67 -4.81 -12.88
N SER A 92 6.62 -5.45 -12.21
CA SER A 92 6.36 -6.49 -11.21
C SER A 92 7.19 -6.26 -9.95
N ALA A 93 6.52 -6.11 -8.80
CA ALA A 93 7.18 -5.99 -7.51
C ALA A 93 8.08 -7.20 -7.19
N SER A 94 7.72 -8.41 -7.67
CA SER A 94 8.54 -9.61 -7.47
C SER A 94 9.86 -9.53 -8.24
N MET A 95 9.86 -8.93 -9.42
CA MET A 95 11.10 -8.72 -10.19
C MET A 95 11.95 -7.61 -9.57
N VAL A 96 11.34 -6.53 -9.05
CA VAL A 96 12.05 -5.50 -8.29
C VAL A 96 12.74 -6.14 -7.07
N ARG A 97 11.99 -6.94 -6.27
CA ARG A 97 12.54 -7.65 -5.12
C ARG A 97 13.69 -8.57 -5.51
N ALA A 98 13.54 -9.38 -6.55
CA ALA A 98 14.59 -10.30 -7.02
C ALA A 98 15.86 -9.54 -7.45
N ALA A 99 15.72 -8.44 -8.20
CA ALA A 99 16.85 -7.62 -8.63
C ALA A 99 17.55 -6.94 -7.42
N THR A 100 16.77 -6.50 -6.43
CA THR A 100 17.31 -5.89 -5.21
C THR A 100 18.12 -6.91 -4.40
N LEU A 101 17.57 -8.12 -4.19
CA LEU A 101 18.25 -9.24 -3.53
C LEU A 101 19.55 -9.63 -4.25
N ALA A 102 19.56 -9.59 -5.59
CA ALA A 102 20.75 -9.84 -6.40
C ALA A 102 21.82 -8.72 -6.30
N GLY A 103 21.56 -7.66 -5.50
CA GLY A 103 22.50 -6.56 -5.31
C GLY A 103 22.66 -5.66 -6.54
N THR A 104 21.64 -5.55 -7.38
CA THR A 104 21.65 -4.71 -8.59
C THR A 104 21.49 -3.22 -8.27
N GLY A 105 20.80 -2.89 -7.17
CA GLY A 105 20.54 -1.50 -6.80
C GLY A 105 19.66 -1.36 -5.57
N ILE A 106 19.20 -0.12 -5.37
CA ILE A 106 18.30 0.30 -4.30
C ILE A 106 16.86 0.33 -4.84
N SER A 107 15.91 -0.11 -4.06
CA SER A 107 14.48 -0.08 -4.42
C SER A 107 13.59 0.38 -3.26
N VAL A 108 12.39 0.80 -3.61
CA VAL A 108 11.28 1.04 -2.69
C VAL A 108 10.29 -0.10 -2.84
N LEU A 109 10.01 -0.79 -1.75
CA LEU A 109 9.08 -1.94 -1.71
C LEU A 109 8.19 -1.87 -0.46
N PRO A 110 6.98 -2.45 -0.51
CA PRO A 110 6.15 -2.63 0.68
C PRO A 110 6.91 -3.42 1.75
N GLU A 111 6.93 -2.90 2.97
CA GLU A 111 7.66 -3.52 4.08
C GLU A 111 7.16 -4.94 4.37
N SER A 112 5.83 -5.14 4.33
CA SER A 112 5.22 -6.45 4.49
C SER A 112 5.67 -7.48 3.43
N TYR A 113 6.06 -7.00 2.24
CA TYR A 113 6.48 -7.86 1.14
C TYR A 113 7.94 -8.30 1.22
N ILE A 114 8.75 -7.59 2.01
CA ILE A 114 10.19 -7.85 2.19
C ILE A 114 10.55 -8.15 3.64
N ALA A 115 9.56 -8.37 4.51
CA ALA A 115 9.77 -8.61 5.94
C ALA A 115 10.74 -9.77 6.20
N ASP A 116 10.54 -10.87 5.50
CA ASP A 116 11.41 -12.07 5.56
C ASP A 116 12.87 -11.76 5.20
N ALA A 117 13.09 -10.97 4.16
CA ALA A 117 14.42 -10.60 3.70
C ALA A 117 15.09 -9.57 4.62
N LEU A 118 14.32 -8.69 5.27
CA LEU A 118 14.85 -7.79 6.29
C LEU A 118 15.20 -8.54 7.57
N GLU A 119 14.38 -9.49 7.99
CA GLU A 119 14.63 -10.33 9.17
C GLU A 119 15.84 -11.25 8.98
N SER A 120 16.01 -11.84 7.78
CA SER A 120 17.17 -12.68 7.45
C SER A 120 18.45 -11.88 7.22
N GLY A 121 18.35 -10.56 7.01
CA GLY A 121 19.50 -9.71 6.66
C GLY A 121 19.90 -9.79 5.18
N GLU A 122 19.12 -10.46 4.32
CA GLU A 122 19.34 -10.47 2.86
C GLU A 122 19.09 -9.10 2.25
N LEU A 123 18.21 -8.31 2.87
CA LEU A 123 18.02 -6.89 2.59
C LEU A 123 18.26 -6.06 3.85
N VAL A 124 18.77 -4.87 3.66
CA VAL A 124 18.92 -3.87 4.72
C VAL A 124 18.09 -2.64 4.39
N ARG A 125 17.49 -2.06 5.43
CA ARG A 125 16.77 -0.79 5.32
C ARG A 125 17.77 0.36 5.19
N ILE A 126 17.48 1.27 4.29
CA ILE A 126 18.27 2.48 4.03
C ILE A 126 17.39 3.69 4.35
N LEU A 127 18.00 4.77 4.85
CA LEU A 127 17.31 6.01 5.22
C LEU A 127 16.12 5.75 6.16
N GLY A 128 16.32 4.91 7.19
CA GLY A 128 15.25 4.47 8.09
C GLY A 128 14.54 5.58 8.85
N ASP A 129 15.17 6.75 9.01
CA ASP A 129 14.58 7.92 9.66
C ASP A 129 13.61 8.68 8.74
N TYR A 130 13.62 8.37 7.45
CA TYR A 130 12.73 8.99 6.47
C TYR A 130 11.53 8.11 6.20
N ARG A 131 10.33 8.71 6.22
CA ARG A 131 9.12 8.06 5.74
C ARG A 131 8.99 8.25 4.24
N ILE A 132 8.70 7.20 3.53
CA ILE A 132 8.43 7.28 2.09
C ILE A 132 6.96 7.66 1.91
N ASP A 133 6.72 8.74 1.17
CA ASP A 133 5.40 9.29 0.91
C ASP A 133 5.04 9.07 -0.56
N ASP A 134 4.46 7.92 -0.83
CA ASP A 134 3.98 7.57 -2.16
C ASP A 134 2.47 7.30 -2.13
N PRO A 135 1.66 8.27 -2.56
CA PRO A 135 0.21 8.13 -2.57
C PRO A 135 -0.28 7.01 -3.50
N ASP A 136 0.56 6.61 -4.46
CA ASP A 136 0.20 5.57 -5.43
C ASP A 136 0.30 4.15 -4.86
N THR A 137 0.74 3.98 -3.62
CA THR A 137 0.86 2.68 -2.97
C THR A 137 -0.26 2.35 -2.00
N GLN A 138 -1.13 3.29 -1.68
CA GLN A 138 -2.28 3.03 -0.81
C GLN A 138 -3.14 1.90 -1.37
N LEU A 139 -3.25 0.80 -0.63
CA LEU A 139 -4.18 -0.27 -0.97
C LEU A 139 -5.60 0.14 -0.62
N SER A 140 -6.49 0.08 -1.58
CA SER A 140 -7.90 0.42 -1.42
C SER A 140 -8.79 -0.66 -1.98
N ILE A 141 -9.95 -0.88 -1.34
CA ILE A 141 -11.03 -1.64 -1.93
C ILE A 141 -11.95 -0.68 -2.68
N VAL A 142 -12.27 -1.03 -3.92
CA VAL A 142 -13.12 -0.21 -4.79
C VAL A 142 -14.30 -1.01 -5.31
N TYR A 143 -15.44 -0.37 -5.41
CA TYR A 143 -16.65 -0.94 -5.95
C TYR A 143 -17.54 0.14 -6.59
N PRO A 144 -18.49 -0.22 -7.48
CA PRO A 144 -19.37 0.76 -8.12
C PRO A 144 -20.25 1.50 -7.11
N ASN A 145 -20.33 2.83 -7.30
CA ASN A 145 -21.29 3.66 -6.57
C ASN A 145 -22.70 3.41 -7.12
N ARG A 146 -23.37 2.36 -6.63
CA ARG A 146 -24.73 2.00 -7.02
C ARG A 146 -25.66 2.13 -5.84
N GLN A 147 -26.87 2.60 -6.10
CA GLN A 147 -27.91 2.72 -5.08
C GLN A 147 -28.23 1.38 -4.38
N PHE A 148 -28.02 0.25 -5.08
CA PHE A 148 -28.19 -1.10 -4.54
C PHE A 148 -26.94 -1.94 -4.84
N LEU A 149 -26.13 -2.13 -3.82
CA LEU A 149 -24.99 -3.06 -3.88
C LEU A 149 -25.52 -4.49 -3.57
N PRO A 150 -25.21 -5.50 -4.41
CA PRO A 150 -25.60 -6.87 -4.12
C PRO A 150 -25.12 -7.32 -2.73
N ALA A 151 -25.91 -8.10 -2.02
CA ALA A 151 -25.59 -8.55 -0.65
C ALA A 151 -24.22 -9.23 -0.56
N ARG A 152 -23.88 -10.07 -1.54
CA ARG A 152 -22.57 -10.74 -1.63
C ARG A 152 -21.41 -9.78 -1.71
N THR A 153 -21.54 -8.71 -2.53
CA THR A 153 -20.50 -7.69 -2.69
C THR A 153 -20.37 -6.86 -1.43
N ARG A 154 -21.49 -6.51 -0.79
CA ARG A 154 -21.49 -5.80 0.49
C ARG A 154 -20.79 -6.60 1.57
N SER A 155 -21.14 -7.89 1.76
CA SER A 155 -20.51 -8.76 2.75
C SER A 155 -18.99 -8.90 2.49
N PHE A 156 -18.57 -9.00 1.23
CA PHE A 156 -17.16 -9.04 0.88
C PHE A 156 -16.44 -7.74 1.26
N VAL A 157 -17.02 -6.59 0.93
CA VAL A 157 -16.45 -5.28 1.26
C VAL A 157 -16.36 -5.08 2.78
N GLU A 158 -17.43 -5.38 3.51
CA GLU A 158 -17.47 -5.30 4.98
C GLU A 158 -16.42 -6.22 5.62
N HIS A 159 -16.29 -7.45 5.11
CA HIS A 159 -15.29 -8.41 5.59
C HIS A 159 -13.86 -7.90 5.32
N ALA A 160 -13.58 -7.39 4.12
CA ALA A 160 -12.29 -6.83 3.77
C ALA A 160 -11.94 -5.60 4.65
N LEU A 161 -12.90 -4.70 4.87
CA LEU A 161 -12.72 -3.55 5.75
C LEU A 161 -12.49 -3.94 7.21
N TYR A 162 -13.15 -4.98 7.68
CA TYR A 162 -12.99 -5.47 9.04
C TYR A 162 -11.62 -6.11 9.28
N HIS A 163 -11.13 -6.91 8.34
CA HIS A 163 -9.90 -7.67 8.50
C HIS A 163 -8.64 -6.95 8.00
N LEU A 164 -8.79 -6.07 6.99
CA LEU A 164 -7.68 -5.38 6.34
C LEU A 164 -7.72 -3.86 6.55
N GLY A 165 -8.86 -3.32 7.04
CA GLY A 165 -8.97 -1.90 7.37
C GLY A 165 -8.21 -1.63 8.66
N GLY A 166 -7.02 -1.05 8.57
CA GLY A 166 -6.27 -0.53 9.71
C GLY A 166 -7.09 0.49 10.47
N GLN A 167 -6.86 0.61 11.79
CA GLN A 167 -7.58 1.50 12.70
C GLN A 167 -7.78 2.90 12.10
N LYS A 168 -9.05 3.33 12.13
CA LYS A 168 -9.60 4.64 11.80
C LYS A 168 -8.58 5.77 11.59
N THR A 169 -8.39 6.15 10.33
CA THR A 169 -8.07 7.54 10.02
C THR A 169 -9.40 8.25 9.79
N GLU A 170 -9.75 9.18 10.67
CA GLU A 170 -10.90 10.05 10.51
C GLU A 170 -10.70 10.90 9.26
N THR A 171 -11.32 10.52 8.17
CA THR A 171 -11.47 11.39 7.01
C THR A 171 -12.95 11.38 6.63
N ASN A 172 -13.54 12.56 6.65
CA ASN A 172 -14.94 12.89 6.38
C ASN A 172 -15.54 12.08 5.22
N GLY A 173 -16.27 11.03 5.54
CA GLY A 173 -17.08 10.29 4.61
C GLY A 173 -18.20 9.60 5.39
N HIS A 174 -19.44 9.93 5.09
CA HIS A 174 -20.63 9.41 5.72
C HIS A 174 -20.59 7.89 5.81
N TYR A 175 -20.23 7.37 7.00
CA TYR A 175 -20.45 5.99 7.36
C TYR A 175 -21.94 5.79 7.62
N PHE A 176 -22.61 5.01 6.77
CA PHE A 176 -23.90 4.42 7.12
C PHE A 176 -23.65 3.30 8.15
N MET A 177 -23.48 3.69 9.41
CA MET A 177 -23.75 2.81 10.53
C MET A 177 -25.28 2.73 10.68
N ARG A 178 -25.91 1.75 10.07
CA ARG A 178 -27.18 1.25 10.61
C ARG A 178 -26.82 0.35 11.77
N GLU A 179 -27.23 0.80 12.97
CA GLU A 179 -27.17 -0.01 14.19
C GLU A 179 -27.72 -1.40 13.91
N ALA A 180 -26.90 -2.42 14.20
CA ALA A 180 -27.37 -3.79 14.29
C ALA A 180 -28.37 -3.84 15.44
N GLY A 181 -29.66 -3.84 15.11
CA GLY A 181 -30.73 -4.02 16.08
C GLY A 181 -30.47 -5.29 16.86
N THR A 182 -30.46 -5.15 18.17
CA THR A 182 -30.43 -6.21 19.16
C THR A 182 -31.43 -7.32 18.81
N ALA A 183 -30.91 -8.40 18.28
CA ALA A 183 -31.68 -9.64 18.15
C ALA A 183 -31.93 -10.19 19.58
N LYS A 184 -33.13 -9.95 20.07
CA LYS A 184 -33.71 -10.52 21.29
C LYS A 184 -33.65 -12.04 21.17
N ARG A 185 -32.88 -12.70 22.03
CA ARG A 185 -32.91 -14.18 22.16
C ARG A 185 -34.33 -14.61 22.54
N PRO A 186 -34.90 -15.64 21.92
CA PRO A 186 -36.16 -16.22 22.42
C PRO A 186 -35.88 -16.91 23.75
N ASP A 187 -36.66 -16.55 24.75
CA ASP A 187 -36.69 -17.19 26.06
C ASP A 187 -37.08 -18.67 25.92
N VAL A 188 -36.21 -19.51 26.48
CA VAL A 188 -36.49 -20.93 26.66
C VAL A 188 -37.50 -21.03 27.80
N VAL A 189 -38.75 -21.33 27.45
CA VAL A 189 -39.79 -21.70 28.45
C VAL A 189 -39.54 -23.14 28.87
N THR A 190 -39.01 -23.30 30.07
CA THR A 190 -39.00 -24.56 30.80
C THR A 190 -40.35 -24.67 31.49
N GLY A 191 -41.19 -25.56 31.04
CA GLY A 191 -42.43 -25.94 31.68
C GLY A 191 -42.42 -27.42 32.01
N LEU A 192 -42.16 -27.70 33.28
CA LEU A 192 -42.45 -28.99 33.95
C LEU A 192 -43.92 -28.99 34.33
N GLN A 193 -44.66 -29.95 33.88
CA GLN A 193 -45.49 -30.89 34.67
C GLN A 193 -46.09 -31.94 33.76
#